data_49fb6baf4916349d1844977cb499fd9b
#
_entry.id   49fb6baf4916349d1844977cb499fd9b
#
_cell.length_a   1.000
_cell.length_b   1.000
_cell.length_c   1.000
_cell.angle_alpha   90.00
_cell.angle_beta   90.00
_cell.angle_gamma   90.00
#
_symmetry.space_group_name_H-M   'P 1'
#
loop_
_entity.id
_entity.type
_entity.pdbx_description
1 polymer ?
#
loop_
_entity_poly.entity_id
_entity_poly.type
_entity_poly.pdbx_seq_one_letter_code
_entity_poly.pdbx_strand_id
1 'polypeptide(L)'
;KPAGRPVEGSLLEKGCVSFVGAAEGLPMRHGLTLGEAALWFQSRLKINVDLHVVPMEGYEPDQAPGYGWPEGELSWVNPSPNAATVSMARAFPGTVLIEGCNLSEGRGTTRPLETLGGPKLDMTQILKRMHRLAPEWMQGCLLRPTWFLPTFQKHAGQIIPGFQIHVDSKHYDHQAFKPYRLVTLWLKAIRLEIPDYPVWRDFHYEYEQSRLAIDLINGGPFLREWVDDQK
;
A
#
# COMPACT_ATOMS: atom_id res chain seq x y z
N LYS A 1 11.76 11.06 -2.00
CA LYS A 1 10.71 10.09 -1.68
C LYS A 1 9.73 9.99 -2.86
N PRO A 2 9.64 8.85 -3.56
CA PRO A 2 8.86 8.73 -4.81
C PRO A 2 7.33 8.76 -4.62
N ALA A 3 6.83 8.76 -3.39
CA ALA A 3 5.41 8.92 -3.10
C ALA A 3 4.96 10.39 -3.07
N GLY A 4 5.89 11.34 -3.22
CA GLY A 4 5.63 12.78 -3.27
C GLY A 4 4.89 13.33 -2.04
N ARG A 5 4.11 14.40 -2.24
CA ARG A 5 3.36 15.12 -1.20
C ARG A 5 1.92 14.65 -0.96
N PRO A 6 1.21 13.93 -1.86
CA PRO A 6 -0.16 13.55 -1.57
C PRO A 6 -0.31 12.81 -0.25
N VAL A 7 -1.37 13.12 0.47
CA VAL A 7 -1.72 12.52 1.76
C VAL A 7 -2.92 11.61 1.57
N GLU A 8 -2.87 10.40 2.15
CA GLU A 8 -3.91 9.40 1.98
C GLU A 8 -3.84 8.32 3.06
N GLY A 9 -4.95 7.64 3.26
CA GLY A 9 -5.04 6.46 4.11
C GLY A 9 -5.56 6.76 5.51
N SER A 10 -5.60 5.71 6.30
CA SER A 10 -6.10 5.73 7.67
C SER A 10 -5.16 6.45 8.63
N LEU A 11 -5.73 6.92 9.72
CA LEU A 11 -4.99 7.37 10.89
C LEU A 11 -4.92 6.24 11.91
N LEU A 12 -3.81 6.17 12.61
CA LEU A 12 -3.60 5.18 13.66
C LEU A 12 -4.49 5.48 14.86
N GLU A 13 -5.29 4.50 15.27
CA GLU A 13 -6.05 4.55 16.53
C GLU A 13 -5.16 4.14 17.71
N LYS A 14 -5.56 4.62 18.89
CA LYS A 14 -4.87 4.30 20.14
C LYS A 14 -4.80 2.78 20.36
N GLY A 15 -3.61 2.28 20.60
CA GLY A 15 -3.35 0.87 20.84
C GLY A 15 -3.16 0.01 19.59
N CYS A 16 -3.19 0.60 18.37
CA CYS A 16 -2.88 -0.10 17.12
C CYS A 16 -1.47 0.19 16.62
N VAL A 17 -0.54 0.52 17.52
CA VAL A 17 0.87 0.73 17.17
C VAL A 17 1.46 -0.56 16.62
N SER A 18 2.19 -0.45 15.51
CA SER A 18 2.84 -1.56 14.84
C SER A 18 4.11 -1.09 14.13
N PHE A 19 4.83 -2.00 13.51
CA PHE A 19 5.98 -1.67 12.67
C PHE A 19 5.63 -0.76 11.49
N VAL A 20 4.39 -0.85 10.99
CA VAL A 20 3.89 -0.04 9.86
C VAL A 20 3.37 1.33 10.33
N GLY A 21 2.85 1.43 11.53
CA GLY A 21 2.28 2.65 12.08
C GLY A 21 2.71 2.87 13.54
N ALA A 22 3.57 3.87 13.77
CA ALA A 22 4.21 4.10 15.07
C ALA A 22 3.59 5.24 15.90
N ALA A 23 2.80 6.14 15.29
CA ALA A 23 2.26 7.28 16.00
C ALA A 23 0.90 7.74 15.49
N GLU A 24 0.02 8.05 16.44
CA GLU A 24 -1.30 8.61 16.14
C GLU A 24 -1.21 9.92 15.37
N GLY A 25 -2.09 10.10 14.39
CA GLY A 25 -2.20 11.31 13.58
C GLY A 25 -1.33 11.35 12.33
N LEU A 26 -0.56 10.28 12.04
CA LEU A 26 0.19 10.15 10.80
C LEU A 26 -0.51 9.17 9.86
N PRO A 27 -1.00 9.61 8.69
CA PRO A 27 -1.68 8.72 7.74
C PRO A 27 -0.69 7.80 7.01
N MET A 28 -1.18 6.70 6.46
CA MET A 28 -0.40 5.69 5.71
C MET A 28 0.50 6.33 4.64
N ARG A 29 -0.04 7.22 3.83
CA ARG A 29 0.70 8.05 2.89
C ARG A 29 0.79 9.47 3.45
N HIS A 30 1.84 9.75 4.20
CA HIS A 30 1.95 10.99 4.99
C HIS A 30 2.60 12.17 4.24
N GLY A 31 3.13 11.97 3.04
CA GLY A 31 3.72 13.05 2.22
C GLY A 31 5.01 13.67 2.75
N LEU A 32 5.53 13.25 3.90
CA LEU A 32 6.73 13.81 4.52
C LEU A 32 8.01 13.15 4.01
N THR A 33 9.11 13.90 3.93
CA THR A 33 10.47 13.35 3.83
C THR A 33 10.88 12.70 5.16
N LEU A 34 11.99 11.99 5.19
CA LEU A 34 12.52 11.43 6.45
C LEU A 34 12.84 12.53 7.47
N GLY A 35 13.45 13.63 7.02
CA GLY A 35 13.76 14.77 7.89
C GLY A 35 12.50 15.42 8.45
N GLU A 36 11.50 15.64 7.61
CA GLU A 36 10.20 16.20 8.04
C GLU A 36 9.47 15.24 8.98
N ALA A 37 9.51 13.93 8.74
CA ALA A 37 8.96 12.93 9.64
C ALA A 37 9.68 12.93 10.99
N ALA A 38 11.01 13.03 11.01
CA ALA A 38 11.78 13.13 12.24
C ALA A 38 11.41 14.37 13.06
N LEU A 39 11.29 15.55 12.42
CA LEU A 39 10.83 16.78 13.06
C LEU A 39 9.39 16.64 13.59
N TRP A 40 8.51 16.01 12.81
CA TRP A 40 7.14 15.73 13.22
C TRP A 40 7.10 14.84 14.47
N PHE A 41 7.86 13.75 14.50
CA PHE A 41 7.95 12.84 15.65
C PHE A 41 8.54 13.55 16.88
N GLN A 42 9.62 14.33 16.69
CA GLN A 42 10.22 15.11 17.77
C GLN A 42 9.19 16.02 18.44
N SER A 43 8.46 16.76 17.62
CA SER A 43 7.41 17.69 18.10
C SER A 43 6.23 16.95 18.74
N ARG A 44 5.70 15.93 18.05
CA ARG A 44 4.48 15.21 18.46
C ARG A 44 4.69 14.41 19.75
N LEU A 45 5.83 13.77 19.88
CA LEU A 45 6.18 12.93 21.03
C LEU A 45 6.98 13.69 22.10
N LYS A 46 7.26 14.98 21.89
CA LYS A 46 8.06 15.83 22.80
C LYS A 46 9.42 15.20 23.14
N ILE A 47 10.09 14.63 22.14
CA ILE A 47 11.39 13.96 22.30
C ILE A 47 12.46 15.06 22.50
N ASN A 48 13.13 15.01 23.63
CA ASN A 48 14.25 15.92 23.91
C ASN A 48 15.53 15.37 23.28
N VAL A 49 15.77 15.74 22.02
CA VAL A 49 16.96 15.36 21.25
C VAL A 49 17.43 16.56 20.42
N ASP A 50 18.72 16.70 20.26
CA ASP A 50 19.30 17.66 19.31
C ASP A 50 19.23 17.06 17.92
N LEU A 51 18.21 17.47 17.14
CA LEU A 51 17.91 16.95 15.80
C LEU A 51 18.41 17.92 14.74
N HIS A 52 19.40 17.46 13.97
CA HIS A 52 19.90 18.21 12.83
C HIS A 52 19.48 17.55 11.51
N VAL A 53 18.66 18.23 10.73
CA VAL A 53 18.20 17.75 9.42
C VAL A 53 18.99 18.44 8.33
N VAL A 54 19.69 17.66 7.51
CA VAL A 54 20.37 18.16 6.31
C VAL A 54 19.36 18.15 5.16
N PRO A 55 18.97 19.31 4.60
CA PRO A 55 18.02 19.36 3.50
C PRO A 55 18.63 18.79 2.21
N MET A 56 17.78 18.22 1.37
CA MET A 56 18.16 17.81 0.00
C MET A 56 18.16 19.02 -0.92
N GLU A 57 19.17 19.12 -1.79
CA GLU A 57 19.17 20.09 -2.88
C GLU A 57 18.29 19.59 -4.04
N GLY A 58 17.57 20.47 -4.73
CA GLY A 58 16.77 20.16 -5.90
C GLY A 58 15.62 19.17 -5.66
N TYR A 59 15.11 19.07 -4.42
CA TYR A 59 13.98 18.20 -4.12
C TYR A 59 12.66 18.80 -4.58
N GLU A 60 12.08 18.27 -5.66
CA GLU A 60 10.87 18.74 -6.30
C GLU A 60 9.77 17.66 -6.29
N PRO A 61 9.04 17.50 -5.17
CA PRO A 61 8.10 16.40 -4.96
C PRO A 61 6.84 16.44 -5.83
N ASP A 62 6.54 17.59 -6.44
CA ASP A 62 5.35 17.79 -7.27
C ASP A 62 5.67 17.77 -8.78
N GLN A 63 6.94 17.64 -9.15
CA GLN A 63 7.36 17.64 -10.55
C GLN A 63 7.56 16.23 -11.12
N ALA A 64 6.98 16.03 -12.32
CA ALA A 64 7.20 14.85 -13.13
C ALA A 64 8.65 14.81 -13.67
N PRO A 65 9.17 13.62 -13.98
CA PRO A 65 8.54 12.30 -13.84
C PRO A 65 8.74 11.70 -12.44
N GLY A 66 9.64 12.20 -11.64
CA GLY A 66 10.16 11.54 -10.44
C GLY A 66 9.35 11.80 -9.19
N TYR A 67 8.68 12.95 -9.08
CA TYR A 67 7.90 13.35 -7.89
C TYR A 67 8.71 13.22 -6.59
N GLY A 68 9.90 13.84 -6.59
CA GLY A 68 10.86 13.79 -5.49
C GLY A 68 11.84 12.60 -5.54
N TRP A 69 11.84 11.82 -6.62
CA TRP A 69 12.89 10.88 -6.97
C TRP A 69 13.56 11.32 -8.28
N PRO A 70 14.88 11.50 -8.35
CA PRO A 70 15.56 11.94 -9.58
C PRO A 70 15.67 10.78 -10.58
N GLU A 71 14.57 10.49 -11.28
CA GLU A 71 14.51 9.44 -12.30
C GLU A 71 15.51 9.72 -13.44
N GLY A 72 16.32 8.72 -13.77
CA GLY A 72 17.36 8.84 -14.78
C GLY A 72 18.71 9.36 -14.25
N GLU A 73 18.76 9.97 -13.06
CA GLU A 73 20.00 10.47 -12.44
C GLU A 73 20.53 9.50 -11.39
N LEU A 74 19.65 8.95 -10.54
CA LEU A 74 20.02 8.01 -9.49
C LEU A 74 19.38 6.66 -9.70
N SER A 75 20.20 5.61 -9.60
CA SER A 75 19.72 4.24 -9.59
C SER A 75 18.89 3.95 -8.33
N TRP A 76 17.82 3.17 -8.50
CA TRP A 76 17.07 2.68 -7.35
C TRP A 76 17.92 1.70 -6.54
N VAL A 77 18.01 1.93 -5.24
CA VAL A 77 18.63 0.99 -4.28
C VAL A 77 17.49 0.44 -3.41
N ASN A 78 17.33 -0.87 -3.41
CA ASN A 78 16.26 -1.55 -2.71
C ASN A 78 16.36 -1.33 -1.18
N PRO A 79 15.46 -0.59 -0.53
CA PRO A 79 15.46 -0.46 0.93
C PRO A 79 15.02 -1.76 1.64
N SER A 80 14.44 -2.69 0.91
CA SER A 80 13.99 -4.01 1.36
C SER A 80 14.07 -4.99 0.19
N PRO A 81 14.22 -6.31 0.42
CA PRO A 81 14.25 -7.31 -0.66
C PRO A 81 13.03 -7.29 -1.59
N ASN A 82 11.87 -6.87 -1.08
CA ASN A 82 10.65 -6.75 -1.89
C ASN A 82 10.35 -5.32 -2.36
N ALA A 83 11.25 -4.38 -2.11
CA ALA A 83 11.14 -2.98 -2.56
C ALA A 83 11.96 -2.76 -3.84
N ALA A 84 11.58 -3.47 -4.92
CA ALA A 84 12.41 -3.63 -6.11
C ALA A 84 12.43 -2.41 -7.04
N THR A 85 11.45 -1.51 -6.96
CA THR A 85 11.28 -0.43 -7.94
C THR A 85 10.72 0.85 -7.30
N VAL A 86 10.86 1.97 -7.99
CA VAL A 86 10.19 3.24 -7.67
C VAL A 86 8.67 3.07 -7.72
N SER A 87 8.15 2.31 -8.71
CA SER A 87 6.72 2.00 -8.84
C SER A 87 6.17 1.30 -7.61
N MET A 88 6.92 0.33 -7.07
CA MET A 88 6.56 -0.32 -5.82
C MET A 88 6.43 0.70 -4.67
N ALA A 89 7.40 1.60 -4.53
CA ALA A 89 7.36 2.61 -3.47
C ALA A 89 6.18 3.58 -3.60
N ARG A 90 5.71 3.85 -4.83
CA ARG A 90 4.49 4.63 -5.10
C ARG A 90 3.23 3.87 -4.69
N ALA A 91 3.18 2.56 -4.94
CA ALA A 91 2.02 1.72 -4.62
C ALA A 91 1.99 1.27 -3.13
N PHE A 92 3.14 1.23 -2.47
CA PHE A 92 3.34 0.66 -1.13
C PHE A 92 2.33 1.14 -0.06
N PRO A 93 1.93 2.44 0.01
CA PRO A 93 0.99 2.88 1.04
C PRO A 93 -0.37 2.17 1.02
N GLY A 94 -0.73 1.54 -0.10
CA GLY A 94 -1.92 0.69 -0.20
C GLY A 94 -1.58 -0.79 -0.17
N THR A 95 -0.56 -1.21 -0.93
CA THR A 95 -0.26 -2.64 -1.11
C THR A 95 0.29 -3.32 0.15
N VAL A 96 0.80 -2.56 1.12
CA VAL A 96 1.18 -3.07 2.44
C VAL A 96 0.00 -3.69 3.20
N LEU A 97 -1.23 -3.25 2.97
CA LEU A 97 -2.44 -3.83 3.59
C LEU A 97 -2.58 -5.33 3.29
N ILE A 98 -2.04 -5.78 2.16
CA ILE A 98 -2.14 -7.19 1.74
C ILE A 98 -1.34 -8.12 2.66
N GLU A 99 -0.41 -7.61 3.45
CA GLU A 99 0.27 -8.42 4.49
C GLU A 99 -0.71 -8.99 5.52
N GLY A 100 -1.77 -8.26 5.84
CA GLY A 100 -2.85 -8.71 6.73
C GLY A 100 -3.92 -9.57 6.05
N CYS A 101 -3.76 -9.93 4.77
CA CYS A 101 -4.75 -10.65 3.98
C CYS A 101 -4.24 -12.04 3.56
N ASN A 102 -5.18 -12.93 3.22
CA ASN A 102 -4.90 -14.20 2.53
C ASN A 102 -4.72 -14.05 1.02
N LEU A 103 -4.42 -12.83 0.58
CA LEU A 103 -4.08 -12.49 -0.79
C LEU A 103 -2.56 -12.36 -0.92
N SER A 104 -2.02 -12.59 -2.12
CA SER A 104 -0.59 -12.43 -2.38
C SER A 104 -0.30 -11.02 -2.88
N GLU A 105 0.74 -10.43 -2.33
CA GLU A 105 1.38 -9.21 -2.83
C GLU A 105 2.54 -9.51 -3.81
N GLY A 106 2.54 -10.69 -4.41
CA GLY A 106 3.50 -11.06 -5.46
C GLY A 106 4.92 -11.31 -4.98
N ARG A 107 5.12 -11.70 -3.70
CA ARG A 107 6.47 -12.02 -3.18
C ARG A 107 7.11 -13.17 -3.93
N GLY A 108 8.38 -12.98 -4.29
CA GLY A 108 9.12 -13.93 -5.12
C GLY A 108 8.82 -13.82 -6.62
N THR A 109 8.04 -12.84 -7.05
CA THR A 109 7.98 -12.40 -8.46
C THR A 109 8.99 -11.27 -8.71
N THR A 110 9.13 -10.86 -9.95
CA THR A 110 9.97 -9.70 -10.32
C THR A 110 9.32 -8.34 -9.99
N ARG A 111 8.03 -8.34 -9.57
CA ARG A 111 7.25 -7.13 -9.27
C ARG A 111 6.46 -7.29 -7.96
N PRO A 112 7.15 -7.56 -6.83
CA PRO A 112 6.47 -7.65 -5.54
C PRO A 112 5.86 -6.31 -5.15
N LEU A 113 4.71 -6.35 -4.47
CA LEU A 113 3.96 -5.17 -4.03
C LEU A 113 3.43 -4.26 -5.16
N GLU A 114 3.67 -4.64 -6.41
CA GLU A 114 3.01 -4.08 -7.60
C GLU A 114 2.01 -5.07 -8.20
N THR A 115 2.17 -6.38 -7.89
CA THR A 115 1.32 -7.46 -8.40
C THR A 115 0.55 -8.07 -7.25
N LEU A 116 -0.77 -7.98 -7.31
CA LEU A 116 -1.69 -8.45 -6.27
C LEU A 116 -2.63 -9.51 -6.83
N GLY A 117 -2.96 -10.52 -6.03
CA GLY A 117 -3.89 -11.56 -6.47
C GLY A 117 -4.21 -12.58 -5.41
N GLY A 118 -5.04 -13.57 -5.77
CA GLY A 118 -5.40 -14.66 -4.90
C GLY A 118 -6.07 -15.80 -5.67
N PRO A 119 -6.12 -17.01 -5.10
CA PRO A 119 -6.78 -18.15 -5.72
C PRO A 119 -8.27 -17.89 -5.98
N LYS A 120 -8.80 -18.47 -7.05
CA LYS A 120 -10.24 -18.46 -7.38
C LYS A 120 -10.89 -17.08 -7.58
N LEU A 121 -10.11 -16.02 -7.81
CA LEU A 121 -10.65 -14.70 -8.11
C LEU A 121 -11.01 -14.60 -9.60
N ASP A 122 -12.23 -14.16 -9.91
CA ASP A 122 -12.58 -13.69 -11.24
C ASP A 122 -12.23 -12.21 -11.35
N MET A 123 -11.01 -11.93 -11.84
CA MET A 123 -10.51 -10.56 -11.94
C MET A 123 -11.35 -9.70 -12.89
N THR A 124 -12.02 -10.29 -13.88
CA THR A 124 -12.88 -9.53 -14.79
C THR A 124 -14.10 -9.00 -14.05
N GLN A 125 -14.76 -9.82 -13.25
CA GLN A 125 -15.92 -9.39 -12.46
C GLN A 125 -15.52 -8.42 -11.34
N ILE A 126 -14.42 -8.73 -10.65
CA ILE A 126 -13.91 -7.87 -9.56
C ILE A 126 -13.56 -6.48 -10.07
N LEU A 127 -12.83 -6.35 -11.19
CA LEU A 127 -12.49 -5.03 -11.77
C LEU A 127 -13.74 -4.29 -12.25
N LYS A 128 -14.73 -4.98 -12.82
CA LYS A 128 -16.02 -4.37 -13.15
C LYS A 128 -16.75 -3.89 -11.90
N ARG A 129 -16.70 -4.63 -10.81
CA ARG A 129 -17.28 -4.23 -9.52
C ARG A 129 -16.61 -2.97 -8.98
N MET A 130 -15.28 -2.96 -8.95
CA MET A 130 -14.51 -1.78 -8.54
C MET A 130 -14.92 -0.54 -9.34
N HIS A 131 -15.03 -0.69 -10.67
CA HIS A 131 -15.42 0.42 -11.54
C HIS A 131 -16.86 0.93 -11.31
N ARG A 132 -17.78 0.06 -10.87
CA ARG A 132 -19.14 0.48 -10.51
C ARG A 132 -19.21 1.15 -9.14
N LEU A 133 -18.36 0.73 -8.19
CA LEU A 133 -18.36 1.26 -6.83
C LEU A 133 -17.73 2.64 -6.74
N ALA A 134 -16.51 2.80 -7.28
CA ALA A 134 -15.74 4.03 -7.17
C ALA A 134 -14.71 4.12 -8.32
N PRO A 135 -15.12 4.47 -9.55
CA PRO A 135 -14.21 4.58 -10.69
C PRO A 135 -13.11 5.62 -10.48
N GLU A 136 -13.38 6.66 -9.68
CA GLU A 136 -12.41 7.70 -9.32
C GLU A 136 -11.27 7.18 -8.44
N TRP A 137 -11.46 6.06 -7.71
CA TRP A 137 -10.40 5.43 -6.91
C TRP A 137 -9.46 4.57 -7.75
N MET A 138 -9.78 4.35 -9.01
CA MET A 138 -8.97 3.60 -9.96
C MET A 138 -8.15 4.51 -10.89
N GLN A 139 -8.25 5.82 -10.71
CA GLN A 139 -7.56 6.80 -11.56
C GLN A 139 -6.06 6.92 -11.23
N GLY A 140 -5.32 7.49 -12.15
CA GLY A 140 -3.89 7.79 -11.98
C GLY A 140 -2.95 6.58 -12.12
N CYS A 141 -3.48 5.41 -12.46
CA CYS A 141 -2.69 4.21 -12.75
C CYS A 141 -3.35 3.36 -13.84
N LEU A 142 -2.61 2.37 -14.35
CA LEU A 142 -3.17 1.33 -15.21
C LEU A 142 -3.19 0.01 -14.44
N LEU A 143 -4.35 -0.63 -14.35
CA LEU A 143 -4.51 -1.96 -13.79
C LEU A 143 -4.53 -2.98 -14.93
N ARG A 144 -3.54 -3.86 -14.96
CA ARG A 144 -3.43 -4.91 -15.96
C ARG A 144 -3.72 -6.28 -15.34
N PRO A 145 -4.85 -6.93 -15.68
CA PRO A 145 -5.09 -8.32 -15.27
C PRO A 145 -3.93 -9.22 -15.69
N THR A 146 -3.55 -10.13 -14.79
CA THR A 146 -2.43 -11.06 -15.02
C THR A 146 -2.61 -12.34 -14.21
N TRP A 147 -1.85 -13.37 -14.57
CA TRP A 147 -1.63 -14.55 -13.77
C TRP A 147 -0.17 -14.55 -13.34
N PHE A 148 0.10 -14.92 -12.10
CA PHE A 148 1.47 -14.97 -11.60
C PHE A 148 1.68 -16.11 -10.61
N LEU A 149 2.94 -16.46 -10.40
CA LEU A 149 3.38 -17.51 -9.50
C LEU A 149 4.22 -16.90 -8.37
N PRO A 150 3.67 -16.72 -7.16
CA PRO A 150 4.49 -16.39 -6.00
C PRO A 150 5.46 -17.54 -5.70
N THR A 151 6.70 -17.21 -5.36
CA THR A 151 7.68 -18.26 -5.06
C THR A 151 7.97 -18.42 -3.58
N PHE A 152 7.46 -17.53 -2.73
CA PHE A 152 7.47 -17.71 -1.28
C PHE A 152 6.32 -16.98 -0.59
N GLN A 153 6.07 -17.32 0.68
CA GLN A 153 4.96 -16.90 1.51
C GLN A 153 3.58 -17.34 0.97
N LYS A 154 2.61 -16.43 0.89
CA LYS A 154 1.22 -16.75 0.56
C LYS A 154 1.09 -17.27 -0.87
N HIS A 155 0.45 -18.41 -1.01
CA HIS A 155 0.19 -19.10 -2.27
C HIS A 155 1.46 -19.46 -3.07
N ALA A 156 2.60 -19.66 -2.39
CA ALA A 156 3.85 -20.06 -3.03
C ALA A 156 3.67 -21.35 -3.85
N GLY A 157 4.18 -21.35 -5.09
CA GLY A 157 4.09 -22.48 -6.01
C GLY A 157 2.73 -22.63 -6.71
N GLN A 158 1.75 -21.77 -6.46
CA GLN A 158 0.44 -21.79 -7.11
C GLN A 158 0.32 -20.65 -8.13
N ILE A 159 -0.08 -20.94 -9.36
CA ILE A 159 -0.45 -19.91 -10.33
C ILE A 159 -1.81 -19.33 -9.92
N ILE A 160 -1.85 -18.01 -9.67
CA ILE A 160 -3.04 -17.33 -9.21
C ILE A 160 -3.39 -16.12 -10.10
N PRO A 161 -4.70 -15.84 -10.28
CA PRO A 161 -5.14 -14.62 -10.97
C PRO A 161 -4.96 -13.40 -10.09
N GLY A 162 -4.72 -12.26 -10.74
CA GLY A 162 -4.57 -10.99 -10.09
C GLY A 162 -4.44 -9.85 -11.08
N PHE A 163 -3.83 -8.76 -10.65
CA PHE A 163 -3.49 -7.63 -11.51
C PHE A 163 -2.15 -7.02 -11.09
N GLN A 164 -1.53 -6.35 -12.06
CA GLN A 164 -0.37 -5.50 -11.82
C GLN A 164 -0.80 -4.03 -11.86
N ILE A 165 -0.30 -3.25 -10.89
CA ILE A 165 -0.48 -1.80 -10.82
C ILE A 165 0.68 -1.15 -11.57
N HIS A 166 0.39 -0.41 -12.64
CA HIS A 166 1.39 0.33 -13.39
C HIS A 166 1.31 1.82 -13.06
N VAL A 167 2.39 2.36 -12.50
CA VAL A 167 2.57 3.76 -12.13
C VAL A 167 3.90 4.33 -12.69
N ASP A 168 4.35 3.77 -13.79
CA ASP A 168 5.64 4.05 -14.45
C ASP A 168 5.46 4.42 -15.93
N SER A 169 4.26 4.75 -16.34
CA SER A 169 3.92 5.06 -17.73
C SER A 169 3.28 6.44 -17.87
N LYS A 170 3.01 6.85 -19.12
CA LYS A 170 2.27 8.08 -19.42
C LYS A 170 0.85 8.15 -18.82
N HIS A 171 0.32 7.04 -18.35
CA HIS A 171 -0.99 6.96 -17.67
C HIS A 171 -0.91 7.23 -16.17
N TYR A 172 0.31 7.40 -15.63
CA TYR A 172 0.49 7.75 -14.25
C TYR A 172 0.15 9.22 -14.00
N ASP A 173 -0.83 9.45 -13.15
CA ASP A 173 -1.14 10.75 -12.58
C ASP A 173 -0.87 10.71 -11.08
N HIS A 174 0.16 11.42 -10.66
CA HIS A 174 0.63 11.40 -9.28
C HIS A 174 -0.39 11.94 -8.27
N GLN A 175 -1.19 12.91 -8.67
CA GLN A 175 -2.22 13.52 -7.81
C GLN A 175 -3.50 12.68 -7.76
N ALA A 176 -3.86 12.05 -8.87
CA ALA A 176 -5.04 11.20 -8.95
C ALA A 176 -4.81 9.81 -8.33
N PHE A 177 -3.59 9.26 -8.41
CA PHE A 177 -3.28 7.92 -7.90
C PHE A 177 -3.38 7.86 -6.37
N LYS A 178 -4.32 7.06 -5.89
CA LYS A 178 -4.62 6.84 -4.47
C LYS A 178 -4.46 5.36 -4.11
N PRO A 179 -3.23 4.89 -3.83
CA PRO A 179 -2.94 3.46 -3.64
C PRO A 179 -3.73 2.84 -2.48
N TYR A 180 -3.93 3.55 -1.38
CA TYR A 180 -4.72 3.05 -0.26
C TYR A 180 -6.18 2.81 -0.68
N ARG A 181 -6.83 3.81 -1.29
CA ARG A 181 -8.21 3.68 -1.78
C ARG A 181 -8.35 2.60 -2.82
N LEU A 182 -7.39 2.48 -3.74
CA LEU A 182 -7.39 1.45 -4.77
C LEU A 182 -7.41 0.04 -4.15
N VAL A 183 -6.51 -0.21 -3.18
CA VAL A 183 -6.41 -1.54 -2.56
C VAL A 183 -7.62 -1.83 -1.66
N THR A 184 -8.09 -0.84 -0.89
CA THR A 184 -9.29 -1.03 -0.07
C THR A 184 -10.54 -1.29 -0.93
N LEU A 185 -10.68 -0.60 -2.07
CA LEU A 185 -11.75 -0.86 -3.04
C LEU A 185 -11.68 -2.28 -3.61
N TRP A 186 -10.47 -2.77 -3.90
CA TRP A 186 -10.27 -4.15 -4.36
C TRP A 186 -10.72 -5.18 -3.32
N LEU A 187 -10.34 -4.99 -2.04
CA LEU A 187 -10.79 -5.85 -0.94
C LEU A 187 -12.32 -5.84 -0.79
N LYS A 188 -12.95 -4.66 -0.87
CA LYS A 188 -14.40 -4.52 -0.85
C LYS A 188 -15.06 -5.24 -2.03
N ALA A 189 -14.52 -5.07 -3.24
CA ALA A 189 -15.04 -5.71 -4.44
C ALA A 189 -14.95 -7.25 -4.34
N ILE A 190 -13.87 -7.80 -3.80
CA ILE A 190 -13.74 -9.24 -3.55
C ILE A 190 -14.84 -9.71 -2.60
N ARG A 191 -15.06 -9.01 -1.48
CA ARG A 191 -16.08 -9.39 -0.49
C ARG A 191 -17.48 -9.38 -1.08
N LEU A 192 -17.79 -8.40 -1.92
CA LEU A 192 -19.10 -8.30 -2.58
C LEU A 192 -19.31 -9.32 -3.72
N GLU A 193 -18.27 -9.72 -4.42
CA GLU A 193 -18.38 -10.74 -5.48
C GLU A 193 -18.31 -12.18 -4.92
N ILE A 194 -17.57 -12.37 -3.83
CA ILE A 194 -17.36 -13.69 -3.22
C ILE A 194 -17.51 -13.52 -1.69
N PRO A 195 -18.75 -13.49 -1.16
CA PRO A 195 -19.01 -13.19 0.27
C PRO A 195 -18.22 -14.04 1.26
N ASP A 196 -17.99 -15.31 0.96
CA ASP A 196 -17.29 -16.25 1.83
C ASP A 196 -15.77 -16.32 1.55
N TYR A 197 -15.21 -15.43 0.71
CA TYR A 197 -13.78 -15.44 0.48
C TYR A 197 -13.00 -15.13 1.77
N PRO A 198 -12.00 -15.95 2.14
CA PRO A 198 -11.25 -15.74 3.38
C PRO A 198 -10.24 -14.59 3.20
N VAL A 199 -10.74 -13.35 3.14
CA VAL A 199 -9.91 -12.16 2.87
C VAL A 199 -8.84 -12.00 3.94
N TRP A 200 -9.23 -12.11 5.21
CA TRP A 200 -8.36 -11.78 6.33
C TRP A 200 -7.50 -12.95 6.74
N ARG A 201 -6.23 -12.64 7.01
CA ARG A 201 -5.27 -13.63 7.49
C ARG A 201 -5.24 -13.63 9.01
N ASP A 202 -5.54 -14.78 9.61
CA ASP A 202 -5.41 -15.01 11.04
C ASP A 202 -4.03 -15.58 11.32
N PHE A 203 -3.15 -14.76 11.89
CA PHE A 203 -1.80 -15.14 12.33
C PHE A 203 -1.27 -14.10 13.32
N HIS A 204 -0.34 -14.51 14.15
CA HIS A 204 0.33 -13.60 15.07
C HIS A 204 1.16 -12.57 14.29
N TYR A 205 0.86 -11.30 14.47
CA TYR A 205 1.55 -10.20 13.83
C TYR A 205 2.31 -9.37 14.86
N GLU A 206 3.64 -9.35 14.74
CA GLU A 206 4.55 -8.70 15.69
C GLU A 206 4.34 -9.22 17.13
N TYR A 207 3.92 -8.36 18.01
CA TYR A 207 3.69 -8.65 19.45
C TYR A 207 2.22 -8.90 19.78
N GLU A 208 1.32 -8.77 18.81
CA GLU A 208 -0.12 -8.89 18.99
C GLU A 208 -0.57 -10.33 18.76
N GLN A 209 -1.41 -10.81 19.66
CA GLN A 209 -1.94 -12.17 19.62
C GLN A 209 -3.47 -12.25 19.58
N SER A 210 -4.15 -11.13 19.79
CA SER A 210 -5.62 -11.08 19.94
C SER A 210 -6.34 -10.38 18.81
N ARG A 211 -5.65 -9.54 18.04
CA ARG A 211 -6.21 -8.77 16.92
C ARG A 211 -5.70 -9.31 15.60
N LEU A 212 -6.51 -9.18 14.55
CA LEU A 212 -6.06 -9.49 13.21
C LEU A 212 -4.98 -8.52 12.75
N ALA A 213 -4.00 -9.03 12.03
CA ALA A 213 -2.90 -8.23 11.50
C ALA A 213 -3.37 -7.02 10.69
N ILE A 214 -4.48 -7.15 9.95
CA ILE A 214 -5.04 -6.04 9.16
C ILE A 214 -5.47 -4.85 10.04
N ASP A 215 -5.99 -5.09 11.24
CA ASP A 215 -6.40 -4.03 12.15
C ASP A 215 -5.20 -3.22 12.66
N LEU A 216 -4.06 -3.89 12.86
CA LEU A 216 -2.80 -3.22 13.22
C LEU A 216 -2.19 -2.47 12.03
N ILE A 217 -2.08 -3.15 10.87
CA ILE A 217 -1.50 -2.56 9.66
C ILE A 217 -2.32 -1.34 9.22
N ASN A 218 -3.64 -1.44 9.29
CA ASN A 218 -4.53 -0.33 8.95
C ASN A 218 -4.56 0.78 10.02
N GLY A 219 -4.19 0.48 11.25
CA GLY A 219 -4.25 1.39 12.38
C GLY A 219 -5.61 1.44 13.07
N GLY A 220 -6.48 0.46 12.81
CA GLY A 220 -7.81 0.32 13.40
C GLY A 220 -8.68 -0.68 12.65
N PRO A 221 -9.77 -1.19 13.24
CA PRO A 221 -10.61 -2.24 12.66
C PRO A 221 -11.56 -1.75 11.56
N PHE A 222 -11.76 -0.46 11.41
CA PHE A 222 -12.78 0.13 10.53
C PHE A 222 -12.64 -0.26 9.05
N LEU A 223 -11.42 -0.50 8.55
CA LEU A 223 -11.24 -1.01 7.18
C LEU A 223 -11.87 -2.39 7.03
N ARG A 224 -11.56 -3.30 7.96
CA ARG A 224 -12.09 -4.65 7.96
C ARG A 224 -13.61 -4.64 8.08
N GLU A 225 -14.13 -3.87 9.02
CA GLU A 225 -15.56 -3.71 9.23
C GLU A 225 -16.27 -3.16 7.99
N TRP A 226 -15.71 -2.14 7.35
CA TRP A 226 -16.23 -1.59 6.10
C TRP A 226 -16.18 -2.59 4.94
N VAL A 227 -15.10 -3.37 4.81
CA VAL A 227 -14.98 -4.40 3.77
C VAL A 227 -16.01 -5.51 4.01
N ASP A 228 -16.20 -5.95 5.25
CA ASP A 228 -17.10 -7.04 5.61
C ASP A 228 -18.58 -6.64 5.62
N ASP A 229 -18.90 -5.34 5.72
CA ASP A 229 -20.26 -4.85 5.52
C ASP A 229 -20.68 -5.08 4.06
N GLN A 230 -21.72 -5.87 3.84
CA GLN A 230 -22.20 -6.23 2.51
C GLN A 230 -23.23 -5.24 1.93
N LYS A 231 -23.40 -4.10 2.61
CA LYS A 231 -24.31 -3.03 2.14
C LYS A 231 -23.65 -2.10 1.15
#